data_088223c57e679e9fa0b6fc9736954b03
#
_entry.id   088223c57e679e9fa0b6fc9736954b03
#
_cell.length_a   1.000
_cell.length_b   1.000
_cell.length_c   1.000
_cell.angle_alpha   90.00
_cell.angle_beta   90.00
_cell.angle_gamma   90.00
#
_symmetry.space_group_name_H-M   'P 1'
#
loop_
_entity.id
_entity.type
_entity.pdbx_description
1 polymer ?
#
loop_
_entity_poly.entity_id
_entity_poly.type
_entity_poly.pdbx_seq_one_letter_code
_entity_poly.pdbx_strand_id
1 'polypeptide(L)'
;MLLHILKSKIHCATVTEANLHYMGSITIDQDLMDAANLLSGEQVHVVNNMNGARIETYVIAGERGTGCICLNGAAARLFQVGDEVIIMAYALMTDEEARTYKPAVIFPIGERNSL
;
A
#
# COMPACT_ATOMS: atom_id res chain seq x y z
N MET A 1 -26.87 -5.52 -2.76
CA MET A 1 -26.10 -4.80 -1.74
C MET A 1 -24.61 -5.00 -2.01
N LEU A 2 -23.84 -3.93 -1.98
CA LEU A 2 -22.41 -3.99 -2.22
C LEU A 2 -21.65 -3.83 -0.90
N LEU A 3 -20.64 -4.67 -0.72
CA LEU A 3 -19.79 -4.69 0.46
C LEU A 3 -18.38 -4.24 0.10
N HIS A 4 -17.72 -3.53 0.98
CA HIS A 4 -16.28 -3.24 0.85
C HIS A 4 -15.52 -4.48 1.32
N ILE A 5 -14.86 -5.15 0.38
CA ILE A 5 -14.12 -6.39 0.67
C ILE A 5 -12.65 -6.16 0.42
N LEU A 6 -11.79 -6.67 1.28
CA LEU A 6 -10.34 -6.58 1.11
C LEU A 6 -9.94 -7.22 -0.24
N LYS A 7 -9.34 -6.41 -1.10
CA LYS A 7 -8.90 -6.83 -2.43
C LYS A 7 -7.40 -7.09 -2.46
N SER A 8 -6.63 -6.22 -1.83
CA SER A 8 -5.17 -6.22 -1.88
C SER A 8 -4.59 -5.86 -0.53
N LYS A 9 -3.46 -6.50 -0.18
CA LYS A 9 -2.75 -6.15 1.04
C LYS A 9 -1.26 -6.39 0.87
N ILE A 10 -0.47 -5.36 1.19
CA ILE A 10 0.97 -5.49 1.36
C ILE A 10 1.21 -5.44 2.86
N HIS A 11 1.54 -6.57 3.46
CA HIS A 11 1.64 -6.70 4.90
C HIS A 11 3.07 -6.48 5.40
N CYS A 12 3.26 -5.47 6.23
CA CYS A 12 4.53 -5.18 6.90
C CYS A 12 5.67 -4.85 5.93
N ALA A 13 5.41 -3.91 5.02
CA ALA A 13 6.45 -3.33 4.17
C ALA A 13 7.23 -2.27 4.93
N THR A 14 8.45 -2.00 4.49
CA THR A 14 9.32 -0.98 5.08
C THR A 14 9.28 0.30 4.25
N VAL A 15 9.05 1.44 4.90
CA VAL A 15 9.11 2.75 4.23
C VAL A 15 10.56 3.04 3.83
N THR A 16 10.78 3.32 2.55
CA THR A 16 12.11 3.60 2.01
C THR A 16 12.38 5.09 1.83
N GLU A 17 11.33 5.90 1.70
CA GLU A 17 11.46 7.34 1.51
C GLU A 17 10.19 8.05 1.99
N ALA A 18 10.35 9.30 2.43
CA ALA A 18 9.23 10.17 2.79
C ALA A 18 9.54 11.56 2.20
N ASN A 19 8.72 12.00 1.25
CA ASN A 19 8.95 13.24 0.50
C ASN A 19 7.81 14.24 0.72
N LEU A 20 8.01 15.17 1.65
CA LEU A 20 7.03 16.18 2.03
C LEU A 20 6.67 17.12 0.87
N HIS A 21 7.58 17.36 -0.04
CA HIS A 21 7.45 18.37 -1.11
C HIS A 21 6.92 17.79 -2.44
N TYR A 22 6.38 16.59 -2.41
CA TYR A 22 5.77 15.97 -3.57
C TYR A 22 4.24 15.95 -3.43
N MET A 23 3.53 15.61 -4.50
CA MET A 23 2.06 15.48 -4.45
C MET A 23 1.64 14.33 -3.55
N GLY A 24 0.66 14.57 -2.68
CA GLY A 24 0.17 13.57 -1.73
C GLY A 24 -0.19 12.25 -2.41
N SER A 25 0.51 11.17 -2.06
CA SER A 25 0.36 9.86 -2.67
C SER A 25 1.29 8.87 -1.98
N ILE A 26 1.22 7.61 -2.39
CA ILE A 26 2.24 6.62 -2.00
C ILE A 26 2.83 6.01 -3.27
N THR A 27 4.15 6.13 -3.42
CA THR A 27 4.86 5.49 -4.53
C THR A 27 5.26 4.09 -4.11
N ILE A 28 4.86 3.10 -4.90
CA ILE A 28 5.10 1.68 -4.62
C ILE A 28 5.81 1.06 -5.81
N ASP A 29 6.87 0.29 -5.55
CA ASP A 29 7.55 -0.52 -6.57
C ASP A 29 6.51 -1.28 -7.40
N GLN A 30 6.58 -1.15 -8.73
CA GLN A 30 5.60 -1.78 -9.64
C GLN A 30 5.55 -3.29 -9.44
N ASP A 31 6.65 -3.94 -9.09
CA ASP A 31 6.63 -5.38 -8.84
C ASP A 31 5.77 -5.73 -7.61
N LEU A 32 5.82 -4.90 -6.58
CA LEU A 32 4.95 -5.07 -5.41
C LEU A 32 3.50 -4.82 -5.78
N MET A 33 3.24 -3.81 -6.61
CA MET A 33 1.88 -3.51 -7.08
C MET A 33 1.31 -4.68 -7.86
N ASP A 34 2.09 -5.25 -8.78
CA ASP A 34 1.64 -6.39 -9.59
C ASP A 34 1.32 -7.60 -8.69
N ALA A 35 2.21 -7.90 -7.76
CA ALA A 35 2.02 -9.02 -6.83
C ALA A 35 0.79 -8.84 -5.93
N ALA A 36 0.49 -7.60 -5.54
CA ALA A 36 -0.65 -7.29 -4.68
C ALA A 36 -1.90 -6.88 -5.46
N ASN A 37 -1.87 -6.92 -6.79
CA ASN A 37 -2.99 -6.53 -7.65
C ASN A 37 -3.44 -5.09 -7.40
N LEU A 38 -2.49 -4.15 -7.36
CA LEU A 38 -2.74 -2.72 -7.22
C LEU A 38 -2.48 -2.01 -8.54
N LEU A 39 -3.33 -1.06 -8.86
CA LEU A 39 -3.18 -0.22 -10.05
C LEU A 39 -2.76 1.20 -9.65
N SER A 40 -2.02 1.85 -10.55
CA SER A 40 -1.70 3.27 -10.39
C SER A 40 -3.00 4.08 -10.33
N GLY A 41 -3.08 4.98 -9.36
CA GLY A 41 -4.28 5.79 -9.12
C GLY A 41 -5.29 5.15 -8.18
N GLU A 42 -5.08 3.90 -7.80
CA GLU A 42 -6.00 3.20 -6.89
C GLU A 42 -5.92 3.75 -5.48
N GLN A 43 -7.06 3.94 -4.84
CA GLN A 43 -7.13 4.36 -3.44
C GLN A 43 -6.67 3.24 -2.53
N VAL A 44 -5.84 3.59 -1.55
CA VAL A 44 -5.37 2.66 -0.53
C VAL A 44 -5.47 3.27 0.85
N HIS A 45 -5.58 2.40 1.85
CA HIS A 45 -5.39 2.74 3.25
C HIS A 45 -3.97 2.32 3.64
N VAL A 46 -3.24 3.20 4.31
CA VAL A 46 -1.89 2.90 4.80
C VAL A 46 -1.89 3.07 6.31
N VAL A 47 -1.50 2.03 7.02
CA VAL A 47 -1.39 2.07 8.49
C VAL A 47 0.06 1.91 8.89
N ASN A 48 0.48 2.67 9.90
CA ASN A 48 1.85 2.66 10.40
C ASN A 48 1.91 1.90 11.73
N ASN A 49 2.60 0.77 11.75
CA ASN A 49 2.71 -0.04 12.96
C ASN A 49 3.51 0.62 14.07
N MET A 50 4.33 1.63 13.73
CA MET A 50 5.22 2.27 14.70
C MET A 50 4.54 3.36 15.52
N ASN A 51 3.51 4.01 14.95
CA ASN A 51 2.84 5.13 15.64
C ASN A 51 1.31 5.05 15.61
N GLY A 52 0.74 4.04 14.95
CA GLY A 52 -0.70 3.86 14.86
C GLY A 52 -1.40 4.79 13.88
N ALA A 53 -0.67 5.56 13.09
CA ALA A 53 -1.28 6.44 12.09
C ALA A 53 -1.98 5.63 11.01
N ARG A 54 -3.10 6.15 10.53
CA ARG A 54 -3.87 5.57 9.42
C ARG A 54 -4.28 6.67 8.48
N ILE A 55 -3.92 6.52 7.21
CA ILE A 55 -4.25 7.50 6.17
C ILE A 55 -4.91 6.82 4.98
N GLU A 56 -5.60 7.63 4.20
CA GLU A 56 -6.10 7.24 2.87
C GLU A 56 -5.35 8.07 1.85
N THR A 57 -4.89 7.42 0.80
CA THR A 57 -4.19 8.09 -0.30
C THR A 57 -4.35 7.26 -1.57
N TYR A 58 -3.60 7.57 -2.63
CA TYR A 58 -3.63 6.80 -3.86
C TYR A 58 -2.22 6.40 -4.28
N VAL A 59 -2.14 5.35 -5.10
CA VAL A 59 -0.89 4.73 -5.49
C VAL A 59 -0.30 5.40 -6.72
N ILE A 60 1.01 5.62 -6.70
CA ILE A 60 1.80 5.97 -7.89
C ILE A 60 2.80 4.83 -8.11
N ALA A 61 2.93 4.39 -9.36
CA ALA A 61 3.87 3.33 -9.71
C ALA A 61 5.32 3.81 -9.58
N GLY A 62 6.13 3.09 -8.82
CA GLY A 62 7.56 3.29 -8.70
C GLY A 62 8.34 2.34 -9.58
N GLU A 63 9.65 2.59 -9.69
CA GLU A 63 10.53 1.78 -10.53
C GLU A 63 10.59 0.34 -10.03
N ARG A 64 10.49 -0.60 -10.99
CA ARG A 64 10.53 -2.04 -10.69
C ARG A 64 11.86 -2.46 -10.07
N GLY A 65 11.77 -3.32 -9.08
CA GLY A 65 12.95 -3.95 -8.46
C GLY A 65 13.66 -3.08 -7.44
N THR A 66 13.18 -1.85 -7.18
CA THR A 66 13.80 -0.96 -6.20
C THR A 66 13.33 -1.22 -4.77
N GLY A 67 12.19 -1.89 -4.61
CA GLY A 67 11.56 -2.08 -3.30
C GLY A 67 10.98 -0.79 -2.73
N CYS A 68 10.79 0.25 -3.53
CA CYS A 68 10.40 1.55 -3.01
C CYS A 68 9.00 1.56 -2.42
N ILE A 69 8.89 2.15 -1.23
CA ILE A 69 7.66 2.53 -0.57
C ILE A 69 7.89 3.96 -0.08
N CYS A 70 7.36 4.93 -0.81
CA CYS A 70 7.59 6.34 -0.53
C CYS A 70 6.28 7.06 -0.20
N LEU A 71 6.19 7.64 0.99
CA LEU A 71 5.05 8.45 1.40
C LEU A 71 5.30 9.90 0.96
N ASN A 72 4.38 10.43 0.16
CA ASN A 72 4.53 11.74 -0.48
C ASN A 72 3.56 12.76 0.10
N GLY A 73 3.99 14.02 0.12
CA GLY A 73 3.17 15.13 0.56
C GLY A 73 2.92 15.12 2.06
N ALA A 74 1.73 15.52 2.48
CA ALA A 74 1.37 15.60 3.90
C ALA A 74 1.52 14.26 4.63
N ALA A 75 1.35 13.14 3.94
CA ALA A 75 1.53 11.81 4.53
C ALA A 75 2.95 11.62 5.08
N ALA A 76 3.95 12.30 4.48
CA ALA A 76 5.34 12.22 4.96
C ALA A 76 5.52 12.72 6.40
N ARG A 77 4.55 13.45 6.94
CA ARG A 77 4.59 13.89 8.35
C ARG A 77 4.32 12.75 9.34
N LEU A 78 3.66 11.70 8.89
CA LEU A 78 3.24 10.58 9.75
C LEU A 78 4.06 9.31 9.53
N PHE A 79 5.00 9.34 8.57
CA PHE A 79 5.78 8.18 8.18
C PHE A 79 7.26 8.55 8.06
N GLN A 80 8.12 7.71 8.59
CA GLN A 80 9.57 7.89 8.50
C GLN A 80 10.18 6.70 7.79
N VAL A 81 11.34 6.92 7.16
CA VAL A 81 12.14 5.82 6.59
C VAL A 81 12.41 4.79 7.68
N GLY A 82 12.18 3.54 7.36
CA GLY A 82 12.33 2.42 8.30
C GLY A 82 11.05 2.01 9.01
N ASP A 83 9.99 2.81 8.95
CA ASP A 83 8.71 2.43 9.56
C ASP A 83 8.12 1.20 8.87
N GLU A 84 7.48 0.36 9.65
CA GLU A 84 6.76 -0.81 9.15
C GLU A 84 5.30 -0.44 8.91
N VAL A 85 4.85 -0.64 7.69
CA VAL A 85 3.50 -0.23 7.27
C VAL A 85 2.73 -1.39 6.64
N ILE A 86 1.40 -1.26 6.65
CA ILE A 86 0.49 -2.17 5.97
C ILE A 86 -0.32 -1.34 4.99
N ILE A 87 -0.37 -1.78 3.73
CA ILE A 87 -1.08 -1.10 2.66
C ILE A 87 -2.24 -1.98 2.22
N MET A 88 -3.45 -1.44 2.21
CA MET A 88 -4.66 -2.21 1.90
C MET A 88 -5.51 -1.48 0.87
N ALA A 89 -6.11 -2.26 -0.03
CA ALA A 89 -7.12 -1.76 -0.95
C ALA A 89 -8.37 -2.63 -0.85
N TYR A 90 -9.51 -2.02 -1.13
CA TYR A 90 -10.82 -2.67 -1.04
C TYR A 90 -11.54 -2.54 -2.37
N ALA A 91 -12.44 -3.47 -2.65
CA ALA A 91 -13.30 -3.39 -3.82
C ALA A 91 -14.75 -3.61 -3.39
N LEU A 92 -15.65 -3.01 -4.14
CA LEU A 92 -17.09 -3.21 -3.92
C LEU A 92 -17.51 -4.52 -4.58
N MET A 93 -18.11 -5.40 -3.79
CA MET A 93 -18.54 -6.72 -4.25
C MET A 93 -19.92 -7.04 -3.71
N THR A 94 -20.65 -7.85 -4.46
CA THR A 94 -21.88 -8.45 -3.95
C THR A 94 -21.53 -9.48 -2.88
N ASP A 95 -22.50 -9.84 -2.04
CA ASP A 95 -22.31 -10.88 -1.03
C ASP A 95 -21.84 -12.19 -1.68
N GLU A 96 -22.42 -12.54 -2.82
CA GLU A 96 -22.06 -13.75 -3.55
C GLU A 96 -20.60 -13.73 -4.02
N GLU A 97 -20.18 -12.64 -4.65
CA GLU A 97 -18.79 -12.48 -5.10
C GLU A 97 -17.81 -12.54 -3.92
N ALA A 98 -18.16 -11.88 -2.81
CA ALA A 98 -17.31 -11.80 -1.63
C ALA A 98 -17.01 -13.17 -1.01
N ARG A 99 -17.97 -14.09 -1.07
CA ARG A 99 -17.83 -15.42 -0.44
C ARG A 99 -16.75 -16.28 -1.07
N THR A 100 -16.42 -16.04 -2.34
CA THR A 100 -15.41 -16.82 -3.07
C THR A 100 -14.18 -16.01 -3.47
N TYR A 101 -14.18 -14.71 -3.20
CA TYR A 101 -13.05 -13.86 -3.59
C TYR A 101 -11.84 -14.12 -2.71
N LYS A 102 -10.67 -14.25 -3.35
CA LYS A 102 -9.38 -14.36 -2.66
C LYS A 102 -8.59 -13.06 -2.82
N PRO A 103 -8.34 -12.31 -1.75
CA PRO A 103 -7.51 -11.12 -1.84
C PRO A 103 -6.06 -11.46 -2.19
N ALA A 104 -5.40 -10.57 -2.91
CA ALA A 104 -3.96 -10.67 -3.16
C ALA A 104 -3.23 -10.10 -1.95
N VAL A 105 -2.59 -10.97 -1.18
CA VAL A 105 -1.84 -10.58 0.03
C VAL A 105 -0.39 -10.98 -0.15
N ILE A 106 0.53 -10.01 0.02
CA ILE A 106 1.96 -10.27 -0.06
C ILE A 106 2.65 -9.85 1.23
N PHE A 107 3.80 -10.47 1.50
CA PHE A 107 4.59 -10.28 2.71
C PHE A 107 6.03 -9.94 2.33
N PRO A 108 6.32 -8.67 1.97
CA PRO A 108 7.68 -8.28 1.60
C PRO A 108 8.65 -8.53 2.75
N ILE A 109 9.90 -8.82 2.41
CA ILE A 109 10.92 -9.21 3.39
C ILE A 109 12.05 -8.18 3.40
N GLY A 110 12.42 -7.75 4.62
CA GLY A 110 13.57 -6.89 4.87
C GLY A 110 13.38 -5.44 4.44
N GLU A 111 14.45 -4.67 4.57
CA GLU A 111 14.44 -3.24 4.28
C GLU A 111 14.23 -2.90 2.80
N ARG A 112 14.46 -3.87 1.93
CA ARG A 112 14.30 -3.71 0.48
C ARG A 112 12.96 -4.20 -0.04
N ASN A 113 12.07 -4.63 0.85
CA ASN A 113 10.75 -5.13 0.49
C ASN A 113 10.83 -6.23 -0.59
N SER A 114 11.70 -7.21 -0.37
CA SER A 114 11.90 -8.31 -1.32
C SER A 114 10.69 -9.25 -1.34
N LEU A 115 10.35 -9.72 -2.52
CA LEU A 115 9.26 -10.69 -2.70
C LEU A 115 9.74 -12.13 -2.51
#